data_4e8daff80743e9b1c10a538cc6cffc18
#
_entry.id   4e8daff80743e9b1c10a538cc6cffc18
#
_cell.length_a   1.000
_cell.length_b   1.000
_cell.length_c   1.000
_cell.angle_alpha   90.00
_cell.angle_beta   90.00
_cell.angle_gamma   90.00
#
_symmetry.space_group_name_H-M   'P 1'
#
loop_
_entity.id
_entity.type
_entity.pdbx_description
1 polymer ?
#
loop_
_entity_poly.entity_id
_entity_poly.type
_entity_poly.pdbx_seq_one_letter_code
_entity_poly.pdbx_strand_id
1 'polypeptide(L)'
;MEKAFDFLRENKDVAFGTVENNRPNLRVFQVMLIKGHTLYFATSPRKEVFRQLTENPSVEILGMKGNISVRMSGDIKFDVPVEIQKEIYATNTILSDLYPSFDAMVYCSLDVKAIDYYDLTPRPPLLEHYDL
;
A
#
# COMPACT_ATOMS: atom_id res chain seq x y z
N MET A 1 12.24 8.02 -9.35
CA MET A 1 11.76 7.02 -8.38
C MET A 1 11.11 7.67 -7.15
N GLU A 2 11.76 8.62 -6.52
CA GLU A 2 11.16 9.31 -5.35
C GLU A 2 9.83 9.99 -5.65
N LYS A 3 9.65 10.52 -6.86
CA LYS A 3 8.36 11.14 -7.21
C LYS A 3 7.17 10.19 -7.13
N ALA A 4 7.39 8.88 -7.31
CA ALA A 4 6.34 7.89 -7.15
C ALA A 4 5.90 7.76 -5.68
N PHE A 5 6.85 7.74 -4.76
CA PHE A 5 6.56 7.74 -3.32
C PHE A 5 5.92 9.06 -2.89
N ASP A 6 6.41 10.18 -3.39
CA ASP A 6 5.83 11.49 -3.09
C ASP A 6 4.38 11.58 -3.58
N PHE A 7 4.08 11.01 -4.75
CA PHE A 7 2.72 10.92 -5.24
C PHE A 7 1.81 10.19 -4.26
N LEU A 8 2.26 9.05 -3.71
CA LEU A 8 1.48 8.28 -2.75
C LEU A 8 1.36 8.96 -1.39
N ARG A 9 2.32 9.80 -0.99
CA ARG A 9 2.20 10.61 0.22
C ARG A 9 1.06 11.61 0.13
N GLU A 10 0.80 12.13 -1.06
CA GLU A 10 -0.28 13.09 -1.31
C GLU A 10 -1.60 12.41 -1.72
N ASN A 11 -1.52 11.19 -2.29
CA ASN A 11 -2.67 10.44 -2.79
C ASN A 11 -2.66 9.06 -2.16
N LYS A 12 -3.19 8.97 -0.93
CA LYS A 12 -3.02 7.79 -0.08
C LYS A 12 -3.97 6.64 -0.39
N ASP A 13 -5.10 6.93 -1.03
CA ASP A 13 -6.07 5.89 -1.39
C ASP A 13 -5.59 5.16 -2.63
N VAL A 14 -5.43 3.84 -2.50
CA VAL A 14 -4.93 3.01 -3.59
C VAL A 14 -5.83 1.80 -3.80
N ALA A 15 -5.90 1.33 -5.05
CA ALA A 15 -6.42 0.00 -5.33
C ALA A 15 -5.36 -1.00 -4.85
N PHE A 16 -5.78 -1.98 -4.06
CA PHE A 16 -4.89 -2.96 -3.45
C PHE A 16 -5.29 -4.35 -3.95
N GLY A 17 -4.42 -4.96 -4.75
CA GLY A 17 -4.68 -6.23 -5.42
C GLY A 17 -4.01 -7.40 -4.73
N THR A 18 -4.79 -8.44 -4.45
CA THR A 18 -4.32 -9.73 -3.94
C THR A 18 -4.70 -10.84 -4.91
N VAL A 19 -4.16 -12.05 -4.68
CA VAL A 19 -4.44 -13.22 -5.50
C VAL A 19 -4.94 -14.34 -4.61
N GLU A 20 -6.06 -14.96 -5.00
CA GLU A 20 -6.60 -16.13 -4.34
C GLU A 20 -7.15 -17.10 -5.41
N ASN A 21 -6.76 -18.36 -5.35
CA ASN A 21 -7.19 -19.37 -6.32
C ASN A 21 -6.94 -18.93 -7.77
N ASN A 22 -5.77 -18.32 -8.01
CA ASN A 22 -5.35 -17.81 -9.30
C ASN A 22 -6.26 -16.71 -9.86
N ARG A 23 -7.00 -16.02 -8.99
CA ARG A 23 -7.87 -14.88 -9.36
C ARG A 23 -7.43 -13.61 -8.64
N PRO A 24 -7.40 -12.47 -9.34
CA PRO A 24 -7.12 -11.19 -8.69
C PRO A 24 -8.34 -10.72 -7.88
N ASN A 25 -8.07 -10.08 -6.75
CA ASN A 25 -9.10 -9.46 -5.91
C ASN A 25 -8.65 -8.04 -5.60
N LEU A 26 -9.53 -7.07 -5.77
CA LEU A 26 -9.21 -5.66 -5.56
C LEU A 26 -10.10 -5.06 -4.46
N ARG A 27 -9.52 -4.14 -3.70
CA ARG A 27 -10.23 -3.27 -2.74
C ARG A 27 -9.44 -1.97 -2.61
N VAL A 28 -10.00 -1.00 -1.93
CA VAL A 28 -9.30 0.25 -1.63
C VAL A 28 -8.64 0.13 -0.27
N PHE A 29 -7.35 0.44 -0.19
CA PHE A 29 -6.62 0.63 1.06
C PHE A 29 -6.04 2.04 1.08
N GLN A 30 -5.79 2.54 2.29
CA GLN A 30 -5.06 3.79 2.47
C GLN A 30 -3.61 3.46 2.86
N VAL A 31 -2.66 4.11 2.17
CA VAL A 31 -1.25 4.06 2.58
C VAL A 31 -1.13 4.84 3.89
N MET A 32 -0.74 4.16 4.97
CA MET A 32 -0.72 4.75 6.31
C MET A 32 0.60 5.42 6.65
N LEU A 33 1.70 4.91 6.12
CA LEU A 33 3.04 5.42 6.39
C LEU A 33 3.96 4.98 5.26
N ILE A 34 4.94 5.81 4.93
CA ILE A 34 6.00 5.47 3.98
C ILE A 34 7.33 5.76 4.66
N LYS A 35 8.21 4.76 4.72
CA LYS A 35 9.58 4.91 5.21
C LYS A 35 10.53 4.28 4.21
N GLY A 36 11.44 5.08 3.64
CA GLY A 36 12.31 4.60 2.57
C GLY A 36 11.47 4.09 1.40
N HIS A 37 11.66 2.84 1.03
CA HIS A 37 10.90 2.18 -0.04
C HIS A 37 9.90 1.16 0.52
N THR A 38 9.44 1.37 1.74
CA THR A 38 8.45 0.50 2.40
C THR A 38 7.15 1.26 2.63
N LEU A 39 6.06 0.67 2.17
CA LEU A 39 4.70 1.17 2.43
C LEU A 39 4.08 0.37 3.57
N TYR A 40 3.34 1.05 4.44
CA TYR A 40 2.66 0.41 5.56
C TYR A 40 1.15 0.56 5.44
N PHE A 41 0.45 -0.52 5.80
CA PHE A 41 -1.01 -0.60 5.77
C PHE A 41 -1.51 -1.19 7.09
N ALA A 42 -2.79 -0.98 7.36
CA ALA A 42 -3.44 -1.55 8.52
C ALA A 42 -4.80 -2.11 8.12
N THR A 43 -5.16 -3.24 8.69
CA THR A 43 -6.44 -3.89 8.42
C THR A 43 -6.96 -4.60 9.67
N SER A 44 -8.15 -5.19 9.59
CA SER A 44 -8.71 -6.01 10.65
C SER A 44 -8.39 -7.49 10.39
N PRO A 45 -8.07 -8.29 11.43
CA PRO A 45 -7.86 -9.71 11.25
C PRO A 45 -9.14 -10.46 10.81
N ARG A 46 -10.30 -9.80 10.88
CA ARG A 46 -11.58 -10.38 10.47
C ARG A 46 -11.86 -10.23 8.97
N LYS A 47 -11.06 -9.39 8.26
CA LYS A 47 -11.30 -9.15 6.83
C LYS A 47 -10.70 -10.25 5.97
N GLU A 48 -11.34 -10.52 4.85
CA GLU A 48 -10.89 -11.51 3.86
C GLU A 48 -9.47 -11.22 3.35
N VAL A 49 -9.11 -9.96 3.22
CA VAL A 49 -7.79 -9.56 2.74
C VAL A 49 -6.68 -10.09 3.65
N PHE A 50 -6.90 -10.13 4.96
CA PHE A 50 -5.90 -10.68 5.89
C PHE A 50 -5.66 -12.17 5.61
N ARG A 51 -6.74 -12.93 5.44
CA ARG A 51 -6.65 -14.36 5.12
C ARG A 51 -5.95 -14.56 3.77
N GLN A 52 -6.32 -13.78 2.76
CA GLN A 52 -5.70 -13.87 1.44
C GLN A 52 -4.20 -13.62 1.49
N LEU A 53 -3.77 -12.61 2.25
CA LEU A 53 -2.35 -12.25 2.37
C LEU A 53 -1.55 -13.27 3.15
N THR A 54 -2.14 -13.96 4.13
CA THR A 54 -1.45 -15.06 4.82
C THR A 54 -1.22 -16.26 3.90
N GLU A 55 -2.11 -16.52 2.98
CA GLU A 55 -1.97 -17.60 2.01
C GLU A 55 -1.07 -17.24 0.84
N ASN A 56 -1.16 -15.98 0.35
CA ASN A 56 -0.37 -15.48 -0.76
C ASN A 56 -0.03 -14.00 -0.53
N PRO A 57 1.23 -13.69 -0.17
CA PRO A 57 1.62 -12.32 0.18
C PRO A 57 1.85 -11.41 -1.03
N SER A 58 1.76 -11.91 -2.24
CA SER A 58 2.02 -11.13 -3.45
C SER A 58 0.93 -10.09 -3.67
N VAL A 59 1.32 -8.82 -3.82
CA VAL A 59 0.38 -7.71 -4.01
C VAL A 59 0.86 -6.76 -5.09
N GLU A 60 -0.10 -6.04 -5.63
CA GLU A 60 0.12 -4.89 -6.48
C GLU A 60 -0.83 -3.79 -6.06
N ILE A 61 -0.31 -2.56 -5.97
CA ILE A 61 -1.12 -1.39 -5.64
C ILE A 61 -1.10 -0.41 -6.80
N LEU A 62 -2.17 0.36 -6.91
CA LEU A 62 -2.31 1.38 -7.96
C LEU A 62 -2.94 2.63 -7.37
N GLY A 63 -2.19 3.76 -7.42
CA GLY A 63 -2.71 5.08 -7.14
C GLY A 63 -2.88 5.85 -8.43
N MET A 64 -3.92 6.68 -8.52
CA MET A 64 -4.18 7.47 -9.73
C MET A 64 -4.78 8.81 -9.36
N LYS A 65 -4.31 9.86 -10.05
CA LYS A 65 -4.92 11.19 -10.00
C LYS A 65 -4.67 11.89 -11.33
N GLY A 66 -5.74 12.31 -12.00
CA GLY A 66 -5.64 12.92 -13.33
C GLY A 66 -4.96 11.96 -14.31
N ASN A 67 -3.92 12.44 -14.98
CA ASN A 67 -3.18 11.65 -15.97
C ASN A 67 -2.00 10.87 -15.37
N ILE A 68 -1.79 10.96 -14.06
CA ILE A 68 -0.68 10.28 -13.38
C ILE A 68 -1.21 9.01 -12.73
N SER A 69 -0.49 7.91 -12.91
CA SER A 69 -0.73 6.67 -12.17
C SER A 69 0.59 6.10 -11.68
N VAL A 70 0.54 5.50 -10.48
CA VAL A 70 1.69 4.88 -9.85
C VAL A 70 1.30 3.46 -9.45
N ARG A 71 2.04 2.48 -9.96
CA ARG A 71 1.85 1.07 -9.62
C ARG A 71 3.09 0.56 -8.93
N MET A 72 2.90 -0.10 -7.78
CA MET A 72 4.00 -0.71 -7.03
C MET A 72 3.63 -2.14 -6.69
N SER A 73 4.62 -3.01 -6.70
CA SER A 73 4.42 -4.42 -6.40
C SER A 73 5.50 -4.96 -5.46
N GLY A 74 5.19 -6.05 -4.82
CA GLY A 74 6.05 -6.77 -3.89
C GLY A 74 5.28 -7.74 -3.04
N ASP A 75 5.90 -8.19 -1.95
CA ASP A 75 5.27 -9.13 -1.01
C ASP A 75 4.99 -8.46 0.32
N ILE A 76 3.82 -8.78 0.89
CA ILE A 76 3.42 -8.28 2.20
C ILE A 76 4.12 -9.07 3.30
N LYS A 77 4.52 -8.37 4.36
CA LYS A 77 5.03 -8.93 5.61
C LYS A 77 4.21 -8.41 6.77
N PHE A 78 4.05 -9.24 7.81
CA PHE A 78 3.27 -8.89 9.01
C PHE A 78 4.14 -8.59 10.24
N ASP A 79 5.47 -8.64 10.10
CA ASP A 79 6.41 -8.43 11.18
C ASP A 79 6.74 -6.94 11.39
N VAL A 80 5.72 -6.10 11.45
CA VAL A 80 5.89 -4.66 11.66
C VAL A 80 6.27 -4.39 13.11
N PRO A 81 7.38 -3.67 13.38
CA PRO A 81 7.78 -3.34 14.75
C PRO A 81 6.71 -2.55 15.50
N VAL A 82 6.63 -2.75 16.82
CA VAL A 82 5.62 -2.11 17.66
C VAL A 82 5.70 -0.59 17.59
N GLU A 83 6.90 -0.01 17.51
CA GLU A 83 7.11 1.43 17.39
C GLU A 83 6.46 1.99 16.12
N ILE A 84 6.57 1.24 15.02
CA ILE A 84 5.95 1.61 13.73
C ILE A 84 4.41 1.48 13.84
N GLN A 85 3.92 0.42 14.49
CA GLN A 85 2.48 0.25 14.70
C GLN A 85 1.89 1.43 15.48
N LYS A 86 2.57 1.86 16.53
CA LYS A 86 2.14 3.02 17.33
C LYS A 86 2.19 4.31 16.53
N GLU A 87 3.21 4.50 15.72
CA GLU A 87 3.32 5.68 14.85
C GLU A 87 2.17 5.73 13.85
N ILE A 88 1.86 4.60 13.22
CA ILE A 88 0.74 4.51 12.27
C ILE A 88 -0.57 4.88 12.96
N TYR A 89 -0.83 4.32 14.13
CA TYR A 89 -2.05 4.58 14.87
C TYR A 89 -2.16 6.04 15.29
N ALA A 90 -1.05 6.65 15.73
CA ALA A 90 -1.02 8.03 16.20
C ALA A 90 -1.18 9.05 15.06
N THR A 91 -0.64 8.75 13.86
CA THR A 91 -0.62 9.71 12.76
C THR A 91 -1.83 9.58 11.83
N ASN A 92 -2.62 8.51 11.94
CA ASN A 92 -3.83 8.29 11.14
C ASN A 92 -5.05 8.29 12.05
N THR A 93 -5.61 9.45 12.29
CA THR A 93 -6.67 9.66 13.29
C THR A 93 -7.93 8.84 13.02
N ILE A 94 -8.19 8.47 11.76
CA ILE A 94 -9.31 7.59 11.42
C ILE A 94 -9.24 6.25 12.17
N LEU A 95 -8.02 5.78 12.47
CA LEU A 95 -7.83 4.49 13.14
C LEU A 95 -8.33 4.51 14.58
N SER A 96 -8.11 5.63 15.30
CA SER A 96 -8.62 5.76 16.67
C SER A 96 -10.14 5.86 16.72
N ASP A 97 -10.78 6.30 15.62
CA ASP A 97 -12.23 6.32 15.52
C ASP A 97 -12.83 4.92 15.29
N LEU A 98 -12.05 4.04 14.63
CA LEU A 98 -12.52 2.71 14.25
C LEU A 98 -12.09 1.61 15.20
N TYR A 99 -10.97 1.79 15.91
CA TYR A 99 -10.36 0.78 16.77
C TYR A 99 -10.01 1.36 18.13
N PRO A 100 -10.23 0.60 19.23
CA PRO A 100 -10.02 1.14 20.59
C PRO A 100 -8.54 1.33 20.94
N SER A 101 -7.61 0.61 20.30
CA SER A 101 -6.18 0.70 20.57
C SER A 101 -5.38 0.23 19.36
N PHE A 102 -4.07 0.55 19.36
CA PHE A 102 -3.21 0.17 18.22
C PHE A 102 -3.09 -1.34 18.03
N ASP A 103 -3.23 -2.13 19.11
CA ASP A 103 -3.09 -3.58 19.04
C ASP A 103 -4.39 -4.32 18.67
N ALA A 104 -5.47 -3.58 18.39
CA ALA A 104 -6.72 -4.16 17.89
C ALA A 104 -6.70 -4.42 16.38
N MET A 105 -5.61 -4.10 15.70
CA MET A 105 -5.49 -4.17 14.25
C MET A 105 -4.33 -5.07 13.84
N VAL A 106 -4.32 -5.43 12.56
CA VAL A 106 -3.19 -6.09 11.91
C VAL A 106 -2.46 -5.06 11.05
N TYR A 107 -1.16 -4.93 11.25
CA TYR A 107 -0.29 -4.05 10.47
C TYR A 107 0.53 -4.89 9.51
N CYS A 108 0.76 -4.35 8.32
CA CYS A 108 1.60 -5.03 7.35
C CYS A 108 2.45 -4.02 6.58
N SER A 109 3.51 -4.52 5.99
CA SER A 109 4.42 -3.73 5.19
C SER A 109 4.58 -4.31 3.80
N LEU A 110 4.82 -3.44 2.83
CA LEU A 110 5.18 -3.80 1.46
C LEU A 110 6.55 -3.22 1.18
N ASP A 111 7.57 -4.07 1.09
CA ASP A 111 8.87 -3.68 0.56
C ASP A 111 8.73 -3.65 -0.96
N VAL A 112 8.76 -2.46 -1.53
CA VAL A 112 8.51 -2.27 -2.95
C VAL A 112 9.64 -2.87 -3.78
N LYS A 113 9.28 -3.71 -4.74
CA LYS A 113 10.24 -4.38 -5.65
C LYS A 113 10.21 -3.83 -7.05
N ALA A 114 9.07 -3.30 -7.50
CA ALA A 114 8.94 -2.72 -8.82
C ALA A 114 7.98 -1.53 -8.77
N ILE A 115 8.27 -0.52 -9.58
CA ILE A 115 7.47 0.69 -9.68
C ILE A 115 7.26 1.02 -11.15
N ASP A 116 6.01 1.33 -11.52
CA ASP A 116 5.68 1.97 -12.78
C ASP A 116 5.10 3.36 -12.49
N TYR A 117 5.70 4.38 -13.07
CA TYR A 117 5.22 5.76 -12.97
C TYR A 117 4.83 6.23 -14.36
N TYR A 118 3.55 6.52 -14.56
CA TYR A 118 3.02 6.96 -15.85
C TYR A 118 2.42 8.35 -15.72
N ASP A 119 2.79 9.24 -16.64
CA ASP A 119 2.15 10.54 -16.81
C ASP A 119 1.78 10.69 -18.28
N LEU A 120 0.49 10.73 -18.56
CA LEU A 120 -0.03 10.81 -19.92
C LEU A 120 -0.17 12.24 -20.42
N THR A 121 0.25 13.25 -19.64
CA THR A 121 0.18 14.66 -20.04
C THR A 121 1.20 15.04 -21.10
N PRO A 122 2.50 14.66 -20.99
CA PRO A 122 3.49 15.02 -21.99
C PRO A 122 3.24 14.29 -23.33
N ARG A 123 3.84 14.82 -24.39
CA ARG A 123 3.81 14.21 -25.72
C ARG A 123 5.24 14.01 -26.22
N PRO A 124 5.76 12.77 -26.28
CA PRO A 124 5.11 11.51 -25.93
C PRO A 124 4.88 11.37 -24.42
N PRO A 125 3.98 10.47 -24.01
CA PRO A 125 3.75 10.22 -22.57
C PRO A 125 5.01 9.78 -21.84
N LEU A 126 5.11 10.13 -20.56
CA LEU A 126 6.18 9.68 -19.68
C LEU A 126 5.81 8.32 -19.10
N LEU A 127 6.59 7.28 -19.44
CA LEU A 127 6.40 5.92 -18.95
C LEU A 127 7.73 5.44 -18.35
N GLU A 128 7.80 5.35 -17.03
CA GLU A 128 9.02 4.97 -16.32
C GLU A 128 8.80 3.69 -15.54
N HIS A 129 9.79 2.81 -15.55
CA HIS A 129 9.79 1.57 -14.79
C HIS A 129 11.08 1.46 -13.98
N TYR A 130 10.96 1.04 -12.73
CA TYR A 130 12.10 0.83 -11.82
C TYR A 130 11.97 -0.53 -11.15
N ASP A 131 13.05 -1.30 -11.18
CA ASP A 131 13.21 -2.51 -10.36
C ASP A 131 14.13 -2.16 -9.19
N LEU A 132 13.71 -2.54 -7.99
CA LEU A 132 14.47 -2.23 -6.76
C LEU A 132 15.18 -3.43 -6.19
#